data_b2c07a5b7bc5196b4cfb2b73a5edeb86
#
_entry.id   b2c07a5b7bc5196b4cfb2b73a5edeb86
#
_cell.length_a   1.000
_cell.length_b   1.000
_cell.length_c   1.000
_cell.angle_alpha   90.00
_cell.angle_beta   90.00
_cell.angle_gamma   90.00
#
_symmetry.space_group_name_H-M   'P 1'
#
loop_
_entity.id
_entity.type
_entity.pdbx_description
1 polymer ?
#
loop_
_entity_poly.entity_id
_entity_poly.type
_entity_poly.pdbx_seq_one_letter_code
_entity_poly.pdbx_strand_id
1 'polypeptide(L)'
;MHLLWGGTPENGVTAQEDTAVETIPFEGTTITKGGNYEILEGKYAGNITVNLTDTSEPVNIAIKGGITYNGTQQVMFINVKNADEVTITNDGHEVNCKPSDAHFLDVSSGNVTVNGGTYVTATRNVVMAYAGTTTLNDMTTETSGYAVTSSGSAKVVVNRGTHTHSNTNQDRANFWIFNG
;
A
#
# COMPACT_ATOMS: atom_id res chain seq x y z
N MET A 1 -53.45 36.18 25.21
CA MET A 1 -52.08 36.62 24.97
C MET A 1 -51.19 35.43 25.16
N HIS A 2 -50.84 34.71 24.05
CA HIS A 2 -50.02 33.48 24.07
C HIS A 2 -48.71 33.77 23.36
N LEU A 3 -47.61 33.64 24.10
CA LEU A 3 -46.28 33.64 23.53
C LEU A 3 -45.97 32.25 22.95
N LEU A 4 -45.69 32.21 21.65
CA LEU A 4 -45.12 31.07 20.97
C LEU A 4 -43.61 31.10 21.12
N TRP A 5 -43.06 30.06 21.71
CA TRP A 5 -41.64 29.80 21.76
C TRP A 5 -41.21 29.16 20.45
N GLY A 6 -40.47 29.86 19.65
CA GLY A 6 -39.81 29.31 18.48
C GLY A 6 -38.48 28.66 18.90
N GLY A 7 -38.44 27.35 18.92
CA GLY A 7 -37.15 26.61 19.03
C GLY A 7 -36.37 26.73 17.75
N THR A 8 -35.17 27.27 17.81
CA THR A 8 -34.19 27.16 16.73
C THR A 8 -33.70 25.73 16.63
N PRO A 9 -33.69 25.13 15.44
CA PRO A 9 -33.02 23.84 15.28
C PRO A 9 -31.50 24.06 15.46
N GLU A 10 -30.91 23.40 16.43
CA GLU A 10 -29.48 23.26 16.51
C GLU A 10 -29.03 22.39 15.31
N ASN A 11 -28.52 23.05 14.29
CA ASN A 11 -27.69 22.37 13.27
C ASN A 11 -26.40 21.90 13.96
N GLY A 12 -26.40 20.65 14.41
CA GLY A 12 -25.21 19.95 14.79
C GLY A 12 -24.33 19.74 13.54
N VAL A 13 -23.57 20.77 13.20
CA VAL A 13 -22.41 20.59 12.31
C VAL A 13 -21.39 19.82 13.14
N THR A 14 -21.39 18.51 13.01
CA THR A 14 -20.23 17.71 13.43
C THR A 14 -19.07 18.22 12.59
N ALA A 15 -18.15 18.93 13.24
CA ALA A 15 -16.87 19.25 12.64
C ALA A 15 -16.25 17.90 12.17
N GLN A 16 -16.12 17.76 10.86
CA GLN A 16 -15.32 16.67 10.29
C GLN A 16 -13.92 16.91 10.85
N GLU A 17 -13.44 16.01 11.70
CA GLU A 17 -12.06 16.06 12.16
C GLU A 17 -11.19 16.05 10.90
N ASP A 18 -10.50 17.17 10.68
CA ASP A 18 -9.49 17.29 9.63
C ASP A 18 -8.34 16.37 10.05
N THR A 19 -8.42 15.12 9.61
CA THR A 19 -7.40 14.12 9.95
C THR A 19 -6.12 14.56 9.28
N ALA A 20 -5.21 15.11 10.07
CA ALA A 20 -3.91 15.58 9.63
C ALA A 20 -3.21 14.49 8.81
N VAL A 21 -2.64 14.88 7.66
CA VAL A 21 -1.85 13.99 6.81
C VAL A 21 -0.40 14.05 7.26
N GLU A 22 0.18 12.89 7.56
CA GLU A 22 1.59 12.78 7.96
C GLU A 22 2.47 12.41 6.76
N THR A 23 3.50 13.22 6.50
CA THR A 23 4.45 12.94 5.41
C THR A 23 5.49 11.91 5.85
N ILE A 24 5.64 10.84 5.06
CA ILE A 24 6.64 9.80 5.28
C ILE A 24 8.05 10.32 4.96
N PRO A 25 9.02 10.21 5.88
CA PRO A 25 10.39 10.65 5.63
C PRO A 25 11.14 9.72 4.65
N PHE A 26 12.13 10.26 3.93
CA PHE A 26 12.92 9.51 2.95
C PHE A 26 13.77 8.39 3.56
N GLU A 27 14.08 8.48 4.83
CA GLU A 27 14.78 7.45 5.61
C GLU A 27 13.89 6.27 5.98
N GLY A 28 12.60 6.34 5.62
CA GLY A 28 11.60 5.37 6.01
C GLY A 28 11.08 5.58 7.43
N THR A 29 10.09 4.79 7.82
CA THR A 29 9.46 4.89 9.14
C THR A 29 8.72 3.62 9.51
N THR A 30 8.35 3.52 10.80
CA THR A 30 7.35 2.57 11.27
C THR A 30 6.08 3.33 11.66
N ILE A 31 4.98 3.06 10.95
CA ILE A 31 3.64 3.54 11.27
C ILE A 31 3.08 2.66 12.38
N THR A 32 2.79 3.26 13.54
CA THR A 32 2.32 2.56 14.75
C THR A 32 0.89 2.87 15.13
N LYS A 33 0.21 3.77 14.41
CA LYS A 33 -1.20 4.17 14.60
C LYS A 33 -1.86 4.43 13.25
N GLY A 34 -3.17 4.29 13.23
CA GLY A 34 -3.98 4.60 12.06
C GLY A 34 -3.91 6.07 11.68
N GLY A 35 -4.38 6.38 10.49
CA GLY A 35 -4.40 7.76 9.98
C GLY A 35 -4.10 7.85 8.50
N ASN A 36 -3.87 9.09 8.06
CA ASN A 36 -3.56 9.42 6.68
C ASN A 36 -2.09 9.79 6.54
N TYR A 37 -1.43 9.13 5.61
CA TYR A 37 -0.01 9.28 5.32
C TYR A 37 0.20 9.61 3.86
N GLU A 38 1.25 10.37 3.54
CA GLU A 38 1.64 10.62 2.15
C GLU A 38 3.11 10.32 1.91
N ILE A 39 3.38 9.75 0.73
CA ILE A 39 4.70 9.49 0.21
C ILE A 39 4.93 10.49 -0.93
N LEU A 40 5.82 11.46 -0.72
CA LEU A 40 6.14 12.48 -1.71
C LEU A 40 7.11 11.93 -2.77
N GLU A 41 7.20 12.63 -3.89
CA GLU A 41 8.19 12.34 -4.93
C GLU A 41 9.60 12.35 -4.37
N GLY A 42 10.40 11.33 -4.71
CA GLY A 42 11.79 11.32 -4.31
C GLY A 42 12.47 9.96 -4.22
N LYS A 43 13.65 9.97 -3.59
CA LYS A 43 14.47 8.77 -3.34
C LYS A 43 14.37 8.37 -1.88
N TYR A 44 13.93 7.15 -1.65
CA TYR A 44 13.76 6.58 -0.32
C TYR A 44 14.89 5.59 -0.02
N ALA A 45 15.62 5.86 1.07
CA ALA A 45 16.71 5.01 1.55
C ALA A 45 16.23 3.97 2.58
N GLY A 46 15.10 4.21 3.21
CA GLY A 46 14.49 3.29 4.19
C GLY A 46 13.12 2.81 3.74
N ASN A 47 12.68 1.68 4.30
CA ASN A 47 11.37 1.12 4.05
C ASN A 47 10.30 1.71 4.98
N ILE A 48 9.04 1.50 4.62
CA ILE A 48 7.87 1.86 5.41
C ILE A 48 7.30 0.58 6.00
N THR A 49 7.25 0.50 7.33
CA THR A 49 6.63 -0.64 8.02
C THR A 49 5.33 -0.20 8.68
N VAL A 50 4.22 -0.84 8.36
CA VAL A 50 2.94 -0.67 9.07
C VAL A 50 2.86 -1.75 10.14
N ASN A 51 2.93 -1.32 11.41
CA ASN A 51 2.90 -2.20 12.58
C ASN A 51 2.14 -1.51 13.71
N LEU A 52 0.81 -1.55 13.63
CA LEU A 52 -0.06 -0.80 14.52
C LEU A 52 -0.08 -1.36 15.94
N THR A 53 -0.20 -0.45 16.91
CA THR A 53 -0.50 -0.81 18.30
C THR A 53 -1.97 -1.20 18.46
N ASP A 54 -2.89 -0.44 17.82
CA ASP A 54 -4.30 -0.79 17.68
C ASP A 54 -4.58 -1.11 16.20
N THR A 55 -4.79 -2.38 15.89
CA THR A 55 -4.95 -2.87 14.52
C THR A 55 -6.26 -2.44 13.89
N SER A 56 -7.26 -2.05 14.69
CA SER A 56 -8.58 -1.63 14.20
C SER A 56 -8.59 -0.26 13.55
N GLU A 57 -7.55 0.55 13.78
CA GLU A 57 -7.41 1.86 13.15
C GLU A 57 -6.98 1.72 11.68
N PRO A 58 -7.73 2.26 10.69
CA PRO A 58 -7.35 2.16 9.30
C PRO A 58 -6.13 3.04 8.97
N VAL A 59 -5.28 2.55 8.07
CA VAL A 59 -4.14 3.28 7.52
C VAL A 59 -4.39 3.60 6.06
N ASN A 60 -4.31 4.88 5.69
CA ASN A 60 -4.39 5.35 4.32
C ASN A 60 -3.05 5.94 3.89
N ILE A 61 -2.44 5.41 2.85
CA ILE A 61 -1.17 5.88 2.29
C ILE A 61 -1.41 6.39 0.88
N ALA A 62 -1.14 7.67 0.63
CA ALA A 62 -1.23 8.27 -0.68
C ALA A 62 0.16 8.48 -1.29
N ILE A 63 0.43 7.92 -2.46
CA ILE A 63 1.65 8.15 -3.24
C ILE A 63 1.41 9.38 -4.13
N LYS A 64 2.18 10.45 -3.94
CA LYS A 64 1.98 11.77 -4.52
C LYS A 64 2.95 12.12 -5.65
N GLY A 65 3.87 11.21 -6.00
CA GLY A 65 4.82 11.46 -7.08
C GLY A 65 5.65 10.22 -7.39
N GLY A 66 6.57 10.33 -8.33
CA GLY A 66 7.48 9.26 -8.71
C GLY A 66 8.45 8.90 -7.60
N ILE A 67 8.56 7.62 -7.27
CA ILE A 67 9.39 7.10 -6.19
C ILE A 67 10.54 6.28 -6.75
N THR A 68 11.73 6.46 -6.20
CA THR A 68 12.86 5.53 -6.37
C THR A 68 13.23 4.98 -5.00
N TYR A 69 13.04 3.68 -4.79
CA TYR A 69 13.52 3.01 -3.59
C TYR A 69 14.93 2.46 -3.80
N ASN A 70 15.88 2.91 -3.00
CA ASN A 70 17.28 2.50 -3.04
C ASN A 70 17.81 2.04 -1.67
N GLY A 71 16.91 1.56 -0.80
CA GLY A 71 17.29 0.99 0.49
C GLY A 71 18.17 -0.25 0.33
N THR A 72 19.17 -0.39 1.18
CA THR A 72 20.14 -1.50 1.13
C THR A 72 19.88 -2.57 2.19
N GLN A 73 19.01 -2.28 3.14
CA GLN A 73 18.81 -3.10 4.34
C GLN A 73 17.55 -3.97 4.29
N GLN A 74 16.58 -3.60 3.47
CA GLN A 74 15.30 -4.28 3.40
C GLN A 74 14.95 -4.67 1.97
N VAL A 75 14.41 -5.86 1.83
CA VAL A 75 14.02 -6.42 0.52
C VAL A 75 12.63 -6.00 0.07
N MET A 76 11.98 -5.06 0.77
CA MET A 76 10.68 -4.50 0.44
C MET A 76 10.62 -2.99 0.74
N PHE A 77 9.86 -2.25 -0.06
CA PHE A 77 9.64 -0.82 0.19
C PHE A 77 8.55 -0.59 1.23
N ILE A 78 7.40 -1.26 1.09
CA ILE A 78 6.31 -1.21 2.08
C ILE A 78 6.10 -2.60 2.68
N ASN A 79 6.02 -2.68 4.01
CA ASN A 79 5.82 -3.91 4.75
C ASN A 79 4.63 -3.77 5.71
N VAL A 80 3.53 -4.48 5.46
CA VAL A 80 2.37 -4.53 6.35
C VAL A 80 2.51 -5.74 7.27
N LYS A 81 2.91 -5.49 8.51
CA LYS A 81 3.15 -6.53 9.52
C LYS A 81 1.96 -6.77 10.43
N ASN A 82 1.29 -5.69 10.86
CA ASN A 82 0.22 -5.76 11.84
C ASN A 82 -0.75 -4.59 11.63
N ALA A 83 -1.85 -4.84 10.92
CA ALA A 83 -2.94 -3.90 10.71
C ALA A 83 -4.16 -4.69 10.19
N ASP A 84 -5.38 -4.27 10.53
CA ASP A 84 -6.58 -4.89 10.01
C ASP A 84 -6.95 -4.35 8.62
N GLU A 85 -6.67 -3.07 8.38
CA GLU A 85 -7.00 -2.41 7.11
C GLU A 85 -5.93 -1.39 6.68
N VAL A 86 -5.41 -1.56 5.48
CA VAL A 86 -4.46 -0.61 4.85
C VAL A 86 -4.90 -0.33 3.42
N THR A 87 -5.01 0.94 3.07
CA THR A 87 -5.28 1.38 1.71
C THR A 87 -4.10 2.18 1.17
N ILE A 88 -3.56 1.76 0.03
CA ILE A 88 -2.50 2.47 -0.70
C ILE A 88 -3.12 3.00 -2.00
N THR A 89 -3.09 4.32 -2.19
CA THR A 89 -3.61 4.98 -3.39
C THR A 89 -2.47 5.63 -4.17
N ASN A 90 -2.40 5.35 -5.47
CA ASN A 90 -1.38 5.88 -6.36
C ASN A 90 -2.02 6.30 -7.70
N ASP A 91 -2.07 7.59 -7.95
CA ASP A 91 -2.72 8.20 -9.12
C ASP A 91 -1.84 8.09 -10.40
N GLY A 92 -1.26 6.91 -10.65
CA GLY A 92 -0.51 6.61 -11.87
C GLY A 92 1.00 6.90 -11.80
N HIS A 93 1.53 7.24 -10.63
CA HIS A 93 2.96 7.46 -10.44
C HIS A 93 3.75 6.14 -10.48
N GLU A 94 5.01 6.23 -10.91
CA GLU A 94 5.93 5.09 -10.89
C GLU A 94 6.58 4.93 -9.51
N VAL A 95 6.56 3.71 -8.99
CA VAL A 95 7.37 3.28 -7.84
C VAL A 95 8.42 2.30 -8.33
N ASN A 96 9.66 2.76 -8.40
CA ASN A 96 10.80 2.03 -8.93
C ASN A 96 11.64 1.43 -7.80
N CYS A 97 11.52 0.11 -7.60
CA CYS A 97 12.30 -0.67 -6.63
C CYS A 97 13.50 -1.40 -7.26
N LYS A 98 13.80 -1.21 -8.56
CA LYS A 98 14.94 -1.84 -9.24
C LYS A 98 16.29 -1.58 -8.58
N PRO A 99 16.62 -0.35 -8.13
CA PRO A 99 17.94 -0.06 -7.56
C PRO A 99 18.27 -0.88 -6.31
N SER A 100 17.25 -1.27 -5.53
CA SER A 100 17.42 -2.09 -4.32
C SER A 100 17.21 -3.59 -4.57
N ASP A 101 16.76 -3.96 -5.77
CA ASP A 101 16.21 -5.30 -6.02
C ASP A 101 15.21 -5.71 -4.92
N ALA A 102 14.22 -4.86 -4.66
CA ALA A 102 13.25 -5.01 -3.59
C ALA A 102 11.84 -5.25 -4.13
N HIS A 103 10.99 -5.88 -3.32
CA HIS A 103 9.55 -5.88 -3.53
C HIS A 103 8.98 -4.48 -3.36
N PHE A 104 7.86 -4.18 -4.01
CA PHE A 104 7.09 -2.99 -3.67
C PHE A 104 6.38 -3.19 -2.33
N LEU A 105 5.67 -4.32 -2.17
CA LEU A 105 4.78 -4.56 -1.04
C LEU A 105 4.89 -5.99 -0.51
N ASP A 106 5.10 -6.12 0.79
CA ASP A 106 4.95 -7.36 1.54
C ASP A 106 3.75 -7.25 2.50
N VAL A 107 2.87 -8.26 2.52
CA VAL A 107 1.68 -8.30 3.37
C VAL A 107 1.70 -9.54 4.25
N SER A 108 1.84 -9.34 5.57
CA SER A 108 1.86 -10.41 6.57
C SER A 108 0.57 -10.49 7.38
N SER A 109 -0.32 -9.48 7.31
CA SER A 109 -1.61 -9.47 7.99
C SER A 109 -2.61 -8.52 7.35
N GLY A 110 -3.89 -8.68 7.71
CA GLY A 110 -4.98 -7.75 7.45
C GLY A 110 -5.49 -7.72 6.01
N ASN A 111 -6.30 -6.71 5.75
CA ASN A 111 -6.83 -6.43 4.42
C ASN A 111 -6.08 -5.24 3.82
N VAL A 112 -5.34 -5.48 2.75
CA VAL A 112 -4.57 -4.46 2.05
C VAL A 112 -5.16 -4.22 0.68
N THR A 113 -5.49 -2.97 0.39
CA THR A 113 -5.99 -2.55 -0.93
C THR A 113 -4.97 -1.62 -1.58
N VAL A 114 -4.56 -1.92 -2.81
CA VAL A 114 -3.73 -1.06 -3.64
C VAL A 114 -4.55 -0.57 -4.82
N ASN A 115 -4.67 0.75 -4.97
CA ASN A 115 -5.41 1.41 -6.03
C ASN A 115 -4.46 2.14 -6.98
N GLY A 116 -4.40 1.68 -8.23
CA GLY A 116 -3.65 2.30 -9.32
C GLY A 116 -2.13 2.17 -9.22
N GLY A 117 -1.44 2.97 -10.02
CA GLY A 117 0.02 3.11 -10.03
C GLY A 117 0.78 2.13 -10.91
N THR A 118 2.06 2.48 -11.13
CA THR A 118 3.03 1.65 -11.85
C THR A 118 4.14 1.23 -10.91
N TYR A 119 4.41 -0.06 -10.83
CA TYR A 119 5.36 -0.64 -9.87
C TYR A 119 6.40 -1.48 -10.61
N VAL A 120 7.65 -1.13 -10.42
CA VAL A 120 8.77 -1.69 -11.18
C VAL A 120 9.78 -2.31 -10.24
N THR A 121 10.09 -3.60 -10.41
CA THR A 121 11.12 -4.31 -9.67
C THR A 121 12.14 -4.93 -10.64
N ALA A 122 13.34 -5.30 -10.16
CA ALA A 122 14.32 -5.99 -10.96
C ALA A 122 14.01 -7.49 -11.04
N THR A 123 14.49 -8.26 -10.07
CA THR A 123 14.32 -9.73 -10.02
C THR A 123 13.30 -10.16 -8.97
N ARG A 124 12.91 -9.25 -8.08
CA ARG A 124 11.96 -9.50 -7.01
C ARG A 124 10.53 -9.40 -7.51
N ASN A 125 9.64 -10.01 -6.76
CA ASN A 125 8.21 -9.89 -7.00
C ASN A 125 7.74 -8.47 -6.69
N VAL A 126 6.67 -8.00 -7.32
CA VAL A 126 6.12 -6.69 -6.99
C VAL A 126 5.35 -6.77 -5.66
N VAL A 127 4.48 -7.77 -5.51
CA VAL A 127 3.70 -8.01 -4.30
C VAL A 127 3.94 -9.41 -3.75
N MET A 128 4.20 -9.50 -2.46
CA MET A 128 4.27 -10.74 -1.68
C MET A 128 3.17 -10.73 -0.62
N ALA A 129 2.26 -11.69 -0.68
CA ALA A 129 1.18 -11.84 0.30
C ALA A 129 1.34 -13.16 1.06
N TYR A 130 1.44 -13.09 2.39
CA TYR A 130 1.63 -14.24 3.29
C TYR A 130 0.37 -14.58 4.09
N ALA A 131 -0.45 -13.57 4.41
CA ALA A 131 -1.70 -13.74 5.14
C ALA A 131 -2.69 -12.61 4.82
N GLY A 132 -3.95 -12.76 5.25
CA GLY A 132 -5.01 -11.79 5.03
C GLY A 132 -5.52 -11.73 3.58
N THR A 133 -6.08 -10.59 3.21
CA THR A 133 -6.58 -10.36 1.84
C THR A 133 -5.87 -9.17 1.21
N THR A 134 -5.25 -9.38 0.06
CA THR A 134 -4.64 -8.31 -0.73
C THR A 134 -5.46 -8.07 -1.99
N THR A 135 -6.00 -6.87 -2.15
CA THR A 135 -6.80 -6.47 -3.32
C THR A 135 -6.01 -5.47 -4.16
N LEU A 136 -5.83 -5.77 -5.43
CA LEU A 136 -5.06 -4.97 -6.39
C LEU A 136 -5.99 -4.45 -7.47
N ASN A 137 -6.17 -3.13 -7.53
CA ASN A 137 -7.07 -2.44 -8.46
C ASN A 137 -6.25 -1.60 -9.44
N ASP A 138 -6.42 -1.84 -10.74
CA ASP A 138 -5.81 -1.05 -11.82
C ASP A 138 -4.28 -0.88 -11.71
N MET A 139 -3.59 -1.85 -11.13
CA MET A 139 -2.13 -1.84 -11.01
C MET A 139 -1.43 -2.15 -12.32
N THR A 140 -0.39 -1.39 -12.64
CA THR A 140 0.59 -1.76 -13.67
C THR A 140 1.87 -2.28 -13.01
N THR A 141 2.38 -3.43 -13.44
CA THR A 141 3.62 -4.00 -12.91
C THR A 141 4.60 -4.35 -14.02
N GLU A 142 5.88 -4.11 -13.78
CA GLU A 142 7.00 -4.54 -14.62
C GLU A 142 8.06 -5.21 -13.76
N THR A 143 8.38 -6.47 -14.04
CA THR A 143 9.36 -7.25 -13.27
C THR A 143 9.92 -8.41 -14.08
N SER A 144 11.12 -8.90 -13.72
CA SER A 144 11.57 -10.23 -14.14
C SER A 144 11.31 -11.31 -13.07
N GLY A 145 10.76 -10.94 -11.91
CA GLY A 145 10.19 -11.85 -10.92
C GLY A 145 8.73 -12.15 -11.20
N TYR A 146 7.90 -12.24 -10.16
CA TYR A 146 6.45 -12.38 -10.29
C TYR A 146 5.76 -11.04 -10.02
N ALA A 147 4.70 -10.71 -10.76
CA ALA A 147 3.88 -9.56 -10.40
C ALA A 147 3.29 -9.74 -8.99
N VAL A 148 2.78 -10.93 -8.70
CA VAL A 148 2.21 -11.27 -7.39
C VAL A 148 2.60 -12.69 -7.01
N THR A 149 2.99 -12.86 -5.75
CA THR A 149 3.14 -14.16 -5.11
C THR A 149 2.26 -14.21 -3.88
N SER A 150 1.51 -15.30 -3.75
CA SER A 150 0.69 -15.61 -2.57
C SER A 150 1.18 -16.90 -1.94
N SER A 151 1.32 -16.91 -0.62
CA SER A 151 1.69 -18.10 0.15
C SER A 151 0.92 -18.16 1.46
N GLY A 152 0.95 -19.32 2.12
CA GLY A 152 0.25 -19.51 3.40
C GLY A 152 -1.27 -19.35 3.28
N SER A 153 -1.86 -18.56 4.16
CA SER A 153 -3.31 -18.30 4.21
C SER A 153 -3.74 -17.06 3.43
N ALA A 154 -2.85 -16.47 2.63
CA ALA A 154 -3.16 -15.23 1.93
C ALA A 154 -4.18 -15.45 0.80
N LYS A 155 -5.11 -14.49 0.67
CA LYS A 155 -6.02 -14.36 -0.47
C LYS A 155 -5.59 -13.14 -1.28
N VAL A 156 -5.42 -13.30 -2.59
CA VAL A 156 -5.16 -12.18 -3.50
C VAL A 156 -6.32 -12.03 -4.48
N VAL A 157 -6.80 -10.81 -4.64
CA VAL A 157 -7.82 -10.40 -5.59
C VAL A 157 -7.19 -9.39 -6.54
N VAL A 158 -7.19 -9.68 -7.84
CA VAL A 158 -6.69 -8.76 -8.86
C VAL A 158 -7.87 -8.29 -9.70
N ASN A 159 -8.18 -7.00 -9.60
CA ASN A 159 -9.24 -6.35 -10.35
C ASN A 159 -8.59 -5.41 -11.36
N ARG A 160 -8.49 -5.81 -12.59
CA ARG A 160 -7.88 -5.06 -13.68
C ARG A 160 -6.41 -4.69 -13.43
N GLY A 161 -5.71 -4.39 -14.51
CA GLY A 161 -4.32 -3.96 -14.49
C GLY A 161 -3.54 -4.55 -15.67
N THR A 162 -2.30 -4.12 -15.79
CA THR A 162 -1.35 -4.61 -16.80
C THR A 162 -0.12 -5.18 -16.09
N HIS A 163 0.22 -6.43 -16.39
CA HIS A 163 1.34 -7.11 -15.76
C HIS A 163 2.34 -7.55 -16.83
N THR A 164 3.51 -6.90 -16.85
CA THR A 164 4.57 -7.18 -17.81
C THR A 164 5.70 -7.93 -17.12
N HIS A 165 6.02 -9.09 -17.69
CA HIS A 165 7.14 -9.91 -17.26
C HIS A 165 8.29 -9.74 -18.27
N SER A 166 9.44 -9.25 -17.81
CA SER A 166 10.59 -8.97 -18.68
C SER A 166 11.56 -10.14 -18.86
N ASN A 167 11.32 -11.28 -18.20
CA ASN A 167 12.15 -12.46 -18.33
C ASN A 167 11.65 -13.33 -19.49
N THR A 168 12.55 -13.70 -20.39
CA THR A 168 12.27 -14.59 -21.54
C THR A 168 12.20 -16.08 -21.15
N ASN A 169 12.47 -16.44 -19.92
CA ASN A 169 12.32 -17.81 -19.42
C ASN A 169 10.83 -18.15 -19.30
N GLN A 170 10.36 -19.07 -20.11
CA GLN A 170 8.94 -19.44 -20.27
C GLN A 170 8.32 -20.10 -19.02
N ASP A 171 9.11 -20.39 -17.99
CA ASP A 171 8.68 -21.09 -16.78
C ASP A 171 8.12 -20.17 -15.68
N ARG A 172 8.04 -18.85 -15.90
CA ARG A 172 7.54 -17.90 -14.90
C ARG A 172 6.25 -17.23 -15.37
N ALA A 173 5.19 -17.44 -14.60
CA ALA A 173 3.93 -16.76 -14.75
C ALA A 173 3.95 -15.38 -14.06
N ASN A 174 3.06 -14.45 -14.46
CA ASN A 174 2.88 -13.19 -13.73
C ASN A 174 2.39 -13.39 -12.28
N PHE A 175 1.72 -14.50 -12.02
CA PHE A 175 1.12 -14.82 -10.73
C PHE A 175 1.59 -16.19 -10.26
N TRP A 176 2.08 -16.26 -9.04
CA TRP A 176 2.41 -17.51 -8.37
C TRP A 176 1.61 -17.64 -7.07
N ILE A 177 0.69 -18.60 -7.05
CA ILE A 177 -0.13 -18.91 -5.88
C ILE A 177 0.42 -20.20 -5.28
N PHE A 178 0.95 -20.10 -4.08
CA PHE A 178 1.48 -21.22 -3.32
C PHE A 178 0.51 -21.52 -2.17
N ASN A 179 -0.28 -22.59 -2.31
CA ASN A 179 -1.09 -23.09 -1.20
C ASN A 179 -0.20 -24.00 -0.33
N GLY A 180 0.06 -23.54 0.89
CA GLY A 180 0.68 -24.36 1.93
C GLY A 180 -0.33 -25.27 2.61
#